data_45eb7c207bba960ba925e67bc7a464f7
#
_entry.id   45eb7c207bba960ba925e67bc7a464f7
#
_cell.length_a   1.000
_cell.length_b   1.000
_cell.length_c   1.000
_cell.angle_alpha   90.00
_cell.angle_beta   90.00
_cell.angle_gamma   90.00
#
_symmetry.space_group_name_H-M   'P 1'
#
loop_
_entity.id
_entity.type
_entity.pdbx_description
1 polymer ?
#
loop_
_entity_poly.entity_id
_entity_poly.type
_entity_poly.pdbx_seq_one_letter_code
_entity_poly.pdbx_strand_id
1 'polypeptide(L)'
;EVPIYDGLSASLAYIIALYRHRPALIERLRDMITAYTEGIASTEGTVGDKVKIVNTGTIRNVKIGDYATIENSARLENGSVNSKREAPVFIGDSVIAQDFIVSSGAKIADAAKIIRCFIGQACQVTHNFSAHDSLLFSNCAFENGEACAIFAGPFTVSMHKSSLLIAGMYSFLNAGSGSNQSNHMYKLGP
;
A
#
# COMPACT_ATOMS: atom_id res chain seq x y z
N GLU A 1 9.63 -2.24 13.30
CA GLU A 1 8.70 -2.15 12.15
C GLU A 1 7.87 -0.88 12.23
N VAL A 2 7.47 -0.33 11.09
CA VAL A 2 6.52 0.78 11.02
C VAL A 2 5.11 0.17 11.05
N PRO A 3 4.27 0.52 12.03
CA PRO A 3 2.91 0.00 12.08
C PRO A 3 2.07 0.55 10.92
N ILE A 4 1.27 -0.31 10.31
CA ILE A 4 0.34 0.05 9.23
C ILE A 4 -1.02 0.41 9.85
N TYR A 5 -1.50 1.61 9.59
CA TYR A 5 -2.82 2.07 10.01
C TYR A 5 -3.30 3.18 9.08
N ASP A 6 -4.57 3.51 9.08
CA ASP A 6 -5.19 4.42 8.10
C ASP A 6 -4.74 5.89 8.21
N GLY A 7 -4.24 6.31 9.36
CA GLY A 7 -3.64 7.63 9.58
C GLY A 7 -2.14 7.73 9.24
N LEU A 8 -1.52 6.67 8.68
CA LEU A 8 -0.09 6.67 8.39
C LEU A 8 0.27 7.65 7.27
N SER A 9 1.18 8.58 7.58
CA SER A 9 1.77 9.50 6.60
C SER A 9 3.22 9.15 6.30
N ALA A 10 3.73 9.60 5.14
CA ALA A 10 5.14 9.41 4.78
C ALA A 10 6.09 10.02 5.82
N SER A 11 5.75 11.21 6.36
CA SER A 11 6.56 11.88 7.38
C SER A 11 6.62 11.08 8.68
N LEU A 12 5.48 10.55 9.14
CA LEU A 12 5.44 9.76 10.36
C LEU A 12 6.19 8.44 10.20
N ALA A 13 5.97 7.75 9.07
CA ALA A 13 6.70 6.53 8.75
C ALA A 13 8.22 6.76 8.66
N TYR A 14 8.64 7.88 8.07
CA TYR A 14 10.04 8.29 8.02
C TYR A 14 10.63 8.46 9.42
N ILE A 15 9.94 9.17 10.32
CA ILE A 15 10.39 9.37 11.69
C ILE A 15 10.54 8.00 12.39
N ILE A 16 9.54 7.14 12.31
CA ILE A 16 9.58 5.81 12.94
C ILE A 16 10.72 4.95 12.38
N ALA A 17 10.96 5.00 11.08
CA ALA A 17 11.99 4.21 10.43
C ALA A 17 13.42 4.67 10.75
N LEU A 18 13.68 5.99 10.74
CA LEU A 18 15.04 6.53 10.80
C LEU A 18 15.46 7.06 12.17
N TYR A 19 14.52 7.41 13.05
CA TYR A 19 14.84 7.93 14.39
C TYR A 19 14.92 6.85 15.46
N ARG A 20 15.26 5.61 15.09
CA ARG A 20 15.40 4.47 16.02
C ARG A 20 16.42 4.71 17.14
N HIS A 21 17.35 5.58 16.93
CA HIS A 21 18.32 6.03 17.95
C HIS A 21 17.69 6.89 19.06
N ARG A 22 16.39 7.22 18.96
CA ARG A 22 15.59 7.91 19.98
C ARG A 22 14.46 7.03 20.51
N PRO A 23 14.76 6.00 21.29
CA PRO A 23 13.77 4.98 21.68
C PRO A 23 12.53 5.58 22.36
N ALA A 24 12.70 6.52 23.27
CA ALA A 24 11.57 7.15 23.97
C ALA A 24 10.59 7.88 23.02
N LEU A 25 11.09 8.49 21.93
CA LEU A 25 10.23 9.08 20.90
C LEU A 25 9.45 7.99 20.16
N ILE A 26 10.12 6.95 19.76
CA ILE A 26 9.52 5.86 18.99
C ILE A 26 8.48 5.11 19.83
N GLU A 27 8.74 4.85 21.10
CA GLU A 27 7.77 4.26 22.03
C GLU A 27 6.50 5.12 22.12
N ARG A 28 6.64 6.40 22.39
CA ARG A 28 5.46 7.30 22.49
C ARG A 28 4.65 7.36 21.20
N LEU A 29 5.30 7.34 20.03
CA LEU A 29 4.60 7.29 18.74
C LEU A 29 3.86 5.96 18.57
N ARG A 30 4.47 4.84 18.94
CA ARG A 30 3.82 3.53 18.91
C ARG A 30 2.63 3.44 19.85
N ASP A 31 2.77 3.92 21.08
CA ASP A 31 1.69 3.95 22.08
C ASP A 31 0.50 4.77 21.56
N MET A 32 0.77 5.93 20.96
CA MET A 32 -0.26 6.77 20.36
C MET A 32 -0.98 6.04 19.20
N ILE A 33 -0.24 5.37 18.33
CA ILE A 33 -0.81 4.60 17.22
C ILE A 33 -1.61 3.41 17.75
N THR A 34 -1.10 2.70 18.75
CA THR A 34 -1.79 1.57 19.39
C THR A 34 -3.10 2.01 20.01
N ALA A 35 -3.10 3.07 20.81
CA ALA A 35 -4.31 3.61 21.42
C ALA A 35 -5.36 4.03 20.38
N TYR A 36 -4.92 4.64 19.26
CA TYR A 36 -5.79 4.99 18.14
C TYR A 36 -6.38 3.74 17.49
N THR A 37 -5.55 2.77 17.14
CA THR A 37 -5.99 1.56 16.43
C THR A 37 -6.89 0.68 17.29
N GLU A 38 -6.64 0.56 18.59
CA GLU A 38 -7.52 -0.13 19.54
C GLU A 38 -8.91 0.51 19.63
N GLY A 39 -8.96 1.85 19.56
CA GLY A 39 -10.22 2.59 19.59
C GLY A 39 -11.10 2.42 18.37
N ILE A 40 -10.53 2.01 17.23
CA ILE A 40 -11.25 1.82 15.95
C ILE A 40 -11.26 0.36 15.47
N ALA A 41 -10.59 -0.54 16.20
CA ALA A 41 -10.52 -1.96 15.83
C ALA A 41 -11.92 -2.58 15.81
N SER A 42 -12.17 -3.39 14.80
CA SER A 42 -13.39 -4.19 14.67
C SER A 42 -13.03 -5.59 14.20
N THR A 43 -13.79 -6.57 14.67
CA THR A 43 -13.72 -7.96 14.19
C THR A 43 -14.65 -8.22 13.01
N GLU A 44 -15.43 -7.21 12.62
CA GLU A 44 -16.41 -7.30 11.55
C GLU A 44 -15.98 -6.43 10.35
N GLY A 45 -16.19 -6.96 9.15
CA GLY A 45 -16.11 -6.18 7.93
C GLY A 45 -17.32 -5.28 7.79
N THR A 46 -17.12 -4.14 7.12
CA THR A 46 -18.20 -3.20 6.83
C THR A 46 -18.19 -2.80 5.36
N VAL A 47 -19.36 -2.48 4.83
CA VAL A 47 -19.51 -1.99 3.44
C VAL A 47 -20.22 -0.65 3.50
N GLY A 48 -19.58 0.38 2.95
CA GLY A 48 -20.11 1.74 2.90
C GLY A 48 -21.18 1.94 1.84
N ASP A 49 -21.61 3.19 1.67
CA ASP A 49 -22.63 3.56 0.73
C ASP A 49 -22.12 3.51 -0.73
N LYS A 50 -23.04 3.08 -1.64
CA LYS A 50 -22.77 3.05 -3.08
C LYS A 50 -21.53 2.27 -3.50
N VAL A 51 -21.14 1.30 -2.69
CA VAL A 51 -20.08 0.34 -3.04
C VAL A 51 -20.59 -0.61 -4.13
N LYS A 52 -19.74 -0.89 -5.11
CA LYS A 52 -20.00 -1.88 -6.15
C LYS A 52 -19.07 -3.07 -5.96
N ILE A 53 -19.63 -4.25 -5.71
CA ILE A 53 -18.90 -5.51 -5.63
C ILE A 53 -19.46 -6.46 -6.67
N VAL A 54 -18.64 -6.88 -7.63
CA VAL A 54 -19.06 -7.72 -8.75
C VAL A 54 -18.07 -8.87 -8.96
N ASN A 55 -18.60 -10.08 -9.06
CA ASN A 55 -17.84 -11.26 -9.43
C ASN A 55 -16.52 -11.41 -8.64
N THR A 56 -16.55 -11.10 -7.35
CA THR A 56 -15.39 -11.14 -6.46
C THR A 56 -15.40 -12.43 -5.65
N GLY A 57 -14.25 -13.03 -5.48
CA GLY A 57 -14.09 -14.25 -4.68
C GLY A 57 -14.30 -14.01 -3.18
N THR A 58 -13.27 -14.18 -2.38
CA THR A 58 -13.37 -14.03 -0.92
C THR A 58 -13.16 -12.59 -0.49
N ILE A 59 -14.12 -12.05 0.29
CA ILE A 59 -13.93 -10.82 1.08
C ILE A 59 -14.18 -11.21 2.54
N ARG A 60 -13.18 -11.04 3.39
CA ARG A 60 -13.27 -11.41 4.80
C ARG A 60 -12.59 -10.36 5.68
N ASN A 61 -13.33 -9.86 6.70
CA ASN A 61 -12.83 -8.88 7.65
C ASN A 61 -12.20 -7.66 6.95
N VAL A 62 -12.96 -7.03 6.04
CA VAL A 62 -12.52 -5.86 5.29
C VAL A 62 -13.50 -4.71 5.51
N LYS A 63 -12.98 -3.56 5.93
CA LYS A 63 -13.73 -2.30 5.93
C LYS A 63 -13.67 -1.70 4.53
N ILE A 64 -14.82 -1.55 3.88
CA ILE A 64 -14.91 -0.97 2.54
C ILE A 64 -15.63 0.38 2.65
N GLY A 65 -14.93 1.45 2.34
CA GLY A 65 -15.46 2.82 2.35
C GLY A 65 -16.39 3.10 1.16
N ASP A 66 -17.05 4.25 1.22
CA ASP A 66 -18.06 4.64 0.27
C ASP A 66 -17.56 4.73 -1.18
N TYR A 67 -18.45 4.45 -2.13
CA TYR A 67 -18.16 4.53 -3.57
C TYR A 67 -17.02 3.64 -4.08
N ALA A 68 -16.49 2.70 -3.29
CA ALA A 68 -15.50 1.76 -3.77
C ALA A 68 -16.06 0.86 -4.86
N THR A 69 -15.23 0.51 -5.83
CA THR A 69 -15.54 -0.50 -6.84
C THR A 69 -14.57 -1.67 -6.69
N ILE A 70 -15.11 -2.87 -6.49
CA ILE A 70 -14.36 -4.12 -6.37
C ILE A 70 -14.91 -5.09 -7.41
N GLU A 71 -14.11 -5.44 -8.41
CA GLU A 71 -14.55 -6.27 -9.53
C GLU A 71 -13.56 -7.41 -9.80
N ASN A 72 -14.07 -8.63 -9.95
CA ASN A 72 -13.29 -9.81 -10.33
C ASN A 72 -12.06 -10.08 -9.44
N SER A 73 -11.98 -9.54 -8.24
CA SER A 73 -10.86 -9.76 -7.32
C SER A 73 -10.88 -11.19 -6.79
N ALA A 74 -9.71 -11.78 -6.59
CA ALA A 74 -9.62 -13.15 -6.12
C ALA A 74 -9.83 -13.25 -4.59
N ARG A 75 -9.15 -12.38 -3.81
CA ARG A 75 -9.21 -12.46 -2.35
C ARG A 75 -8.81 -11.14 -1.68
N LEU A 76 -9.65 -10.68 -0.77
CA LEU A 76 -9.38 -9.53 0.10
C LEU A 76 -9.60 -9.96 1.55
N GLU A 77 -8.59 -9.87 2.40
CA GLU A 77 -8.64 -10.32 3.78
C GLU A 77 -7.94 -9.35 4.74
N ASN A 78 -8.56 -9.11 5.90
CA ASN A 78 -8.00 -8.30 6.99
C ASN A 78 -7.50 -6.94 6.52
N GLY A 79 -8.39 -6.07 6.07
CA GLY A 79 -7.93 -4.81 5.50
C GLY A 79 -8.93 -3.67 5.55
N SER A 80 -8.45 -2.51 5.12
CA SER A 80 -9.25 -1.30 4.98
C SER A 80 -9.10 -0.70 3.59
N VAL A 81 -10.22 -0.47 2.94
CA VAL A 81 -10.35 0.25 1.68
C VAL A 81 -10.95 1.61 2.00
N ASN A 82 -10.11 2.63 2.16
CA ASN A 82 -10.52 3.98 2.59
C ASN A 82 -11.02 4.81 1.39
N SER A 83 -12.03 4.30 0.72
CA SER A 83 -12.67 4.94 -0.42
C SER A 83 -13.63 6.05 0.00
N LYS A 84 -13.81 7.04 -0.86
CA LYS A 84 -14.76 8.13 -0.67
C LYS A 84 -15.22 8.69 -2.03
N ARG A 85 -16.31 9.44 -2.04
CA ARG A 85 -16.95 9.95 -3.25
C ARG A 85 -16.00 10.73 -4.16
N GLU A 86 -15.19 11.60 -3.60
CA GLU A 86 -14.28 12.50 -4.33
C GLU A 86 -13.05 11.77 -4.89
N ALA A 87 -12.73 10.63 -4.33
CA ALA A 87 -11.57 9.82 -4.71
C ALA A 87 -11.88 8.33 -4.45
N PRO A 88 -12.71 7.71 -5.28
CA PRO A 88 -13.09 6.31 -5.11
C PRO A 88 -11.89 5.39 -5.34
N VAL A 89 -11.85 4.30 -4.59
CA VAL A 89 -10.89 3.22 -4.77
C VAL A 89 -11.41 2.22 -5.78
N PHE A 90 -10.54 1.74 -6.64
CA PHE A 90 -10.81 0.64 -7.56
C PHE A 90 -9.91 -0.56 -7.24
N ILE A 91 -10.52 -1.73 -7.04
CA ILE A 91 -9.81 -3.01 -6.90
C ILE A 91 -10.35 -3.96 -7.98
N GLY A 92 -9.48 -4.37 -8.90
CA GLY A 92 -9.87 -5.05 -10.14
C GLY A 92 -9.46 -6.52 -10.20
N ASP A 93 -9.26 -6.98 -11.41
CA ASP A 93 -9.14 -8.37 -11.78
C ASP A 93 -8.03 -9.12 -11.03
N SER A 94 -8.39 -10.29 -10.49
CA SER A 94 -7.49 -11.28 -9.88
C SER A 94 -6.61 -10.75 -8.75
N VAL A 95 -6.93 -9.60 -8.15
CA VAL A 95 -6.18 -9.02 -7.04
C VAL A 95 -6.24 -9.93 -5.82
N ILE A 96 -5.10 -10.08 -5.15
CA ILE A 96 -4.97 -10.71 -3.85
C ILE A 96 -4.42 -9.66 -2.87
N ALA A 97 -5.19 -9.33 -1.84
CA ALA A 97 -4.78 -8.41 -0.79
C ALA A 97 -5.01 -9.02 0.59
N GLN A 98 -4.00 -8.95 1.45
CA GLN A 98 -4.05 -9.48 2.81
C GLN A 98 -3.29 -8.56 3.77
N ASP A 99 -3.90 -8.31 4.95
CA ASP A 99 -3.33 -7.43 5.99
C ASP A 99 -2.93 -6.06 5.41
N PHE A 100 -3.90 -5.35 4.83
CA PHE A 100 -3.63 -4.21 3.98
C PHE A 100 -4.44 -2.96 4.33
N ILE A 101 -3.90 -1.81 3.96
CA ILE A 101 -4.64 -0.55 3.90
C ILE A 101 -4.49 0.05 2.52
N VAL A 102 -5.61 0.44 1.92
CA VAL A 102 -5.67 1.14 0.63
C VAL A 102 -6.36 2.48 0.83
N SER A 103 -5.64 3.55 0.54
CA SER A 103 -6.14 4.92 0.68
C SER A 103 -6.92 5.38 -0.54
N SER A 104 -7.66 6.48 -0.37
CA SER A 104 -8.57 7.02 -1.37
C SER A 104 -7.92 7.29 -2.74
N GLY A 105 -8.67 7.03 -3.80
CA GLY A 105 -8.23 7.22 -5.18
C GLY A 105 -7.22 6.21 -5.70
N ALA A 106 -6.83 5.23 -4.90
CA ALA A 106 -5.92 4.20 -5.35
C ALA A 106 -6.58 3.22 -6.33
N LYS A 107 -5.78 2.70 -7.25
CA LYS A 107 -6.16 1.64 -8.19
C LYS A 107 -5.26 0.44 -8.01
N ILE A 108 -5.84 -0.71 -7.71
CA ILE A 108 -5.13 -2.00 -7.63
C ILE A 108 -5.81 -2.95 -8.60
N ALA A 109 -5.08 -3.50 -9.57
CA ALA A 109 -5.70 -4.32 -10.61
C ALA A 109 -4.71 -5.30 -11.26
N ASP A 110 -5.21 -6.04 -12.23
CA ASP A 110 -4.43 -6.86 -13.15
C ASP A 110 -3.53 -7.85 -12.41
N ALA A 111 -4.13 -8.66 -11.55
CA ALA A 111 -3.48 -9.70 -10.75
C ALA A 111 -2.38 -9.19 -9.78
N ALA A 112 -2.45 -7.93 -9.39
CA ALA A 112 -1.54 -7.42 -8.36
C ALA A 112 -1.73 -8.15 -7.02
N LYS A 113 -0.62 -8.36 -6.30
CA LYS A 113 -0.60 -9.02 -5.01
C LYS A 113 0.01 -8.10 -3.95
N ILE A 114 -0.74 -7.80 -2.90
CA ILE A 114 -0.29 -6.96 -1.79
C ILE A 114 -0.50 -7.68 -0.45
N ILE A 115 0.57 -7.85 0.31
CA ILE A 115 0.53 -8.54 1.61
C ILE A 115 1.28 -7.71 2.64
N ARG A 116 0.62 -7.37 3.74
CA ARG A 116 1.13 -6.48 4.79
C ARG A 116 1.66 -5.15 4.22
N CYS A 117 0.80 -4.48 3.43
CA CYS A 117 1.17 -3.25 2.74
C CYS A 117 0.26 -2.08 3.08
N PHE A 118 0.84 -0.90 3.06
CA PHE A 118 0.12 0.38 3.04
C PHE A 118 0.19 0.96 1.62
N ILE A 119 -0.97 1.18 1.03
CA ILE A 119 -1.10 1.79 -0.30
C ILE A 119 -1.71 3.17 -0.14
N GLY A 120 -0.91 4.18 -0.38
CA GLY A 120 -1.26 5.59 -0.21
C GLY A 120 -2.27 6.12 -1.24
N GLN A 121 -2.62 7.38 -1.08
CA GLN A 121 -3.61 8.04 -1.95
C GLN A 121 -3.16 8.07 -3.41
N ALA A 122 -4.10 7.82 -4.30
CA ALA A 122 -3.92 7.86 -5.75
C ALA A 122 -2.76 6.99 -6.27
N CYS A 123 -2.36 5.97 -5.52
CA CYS A 123 -1.38 4.99 -5.99
C CYS A 123 -1.99 4.07 -7.05
N GLN A 124 -1.15 3.62 -7.96
CA GLN A 124 -1.49 2.59 -8.94
C GLN A 124 -0.58 1.37 -8.74
N VAL A 125 -1.19 0.21 -8.54
CA VAL A 125 -0.48 -1.07 -8.38
C VAL A 125 -1.13 -2.07 -9.32
N THR A 126 -0.49 -2.35 -10.44
CA THR A 126 -1.11 -3.10 -11.54
C THR A 126 -0.14 -4.07 -12.22
N HIS A 127 -0.62 -4.78 -13.24
CA HIS A 127 0.20 -5.63 -14.13
C HIS A 127 1.04 -6.67 -13.37
N ASN A 128 0.41 -7.49 -12.52
CA ASN A 128 1.06 -8.54 -11.73
C ASN A 128 2.11 -8.03 -10.71
N PHE A 129 2.12 -6.74 -10.36
CA PHE A 129 3.05 -6.27 -9.34
C PHE A 129 2.82 -6.97 -8.01
N SER A 130 3.89 -7.44 -7.38
CA SER A 130 3.84 -8.12 -6.07
C SER A 130 4.54 -7.27 -5.00
N ALA A 131 3.82 -6.88 -3.96
CA ALA A 131 4.37 -6.14 -2.83
C ALA A 131 4.16 -6.88 -1.51
N HIS A 132 5.22 -6.96 -0.71
CA HIS A 132 5.20 -7.53 0.62
C HIS A 132 5.85 -6.57 1.62
N ASP A 133 5.28 -6.44 2.82
CA ASP A 133 5.84 -5.68 3.93
C ASP A 133 6.25 -4.25 3.55
N SER A 134 5.47 -3.61 2.68
CA SER A 134 5.89 -2.39 1.99
C SER A 134 4.94 -1.22 2.22
N LEU A 135 5.53 -0.01 2.23
CA LEU A 135 4.81 1.24 2.34
C LEU A 135 4.94 2.00 1.02
N LEU A 136 3.83 2.16 0.31
CA LEU A 136 3.75 2.91 -0.93
C LEU A 136 2.95 4.18 -0.67
N PHE A 137 3.62 5.33 -0.60
CA PHE A 137 2.96 6.59 -0.29
C PHE A 137 2.34 7.26 -1.53
N SER A 138 1.73 8.42 -1.36
CA SER A 138 0.83 9.04 -2.34
C SER A 138 1.41 9.14 -3.76
N ASN A 139 0.55 8.92 -4.75
CA ASN A 139 0.86 9.05 -6.18
C ASN A 139 2.00 8.14 -6.66
N CYS A 140 2.24 7.02 -6.02
CA CYS A 140 3.15 6.01 -6.53
C CYS A 140 2.52 5.21 -7.67
N ALA A 141 3.34 4.76 -8.61
CA ALA A 141 2.92 3.87 -9.69
C ALA A 141 3.87 2.67 -9.79
N PHE A 142 3.31 1.50 -9.57
CA PHE A 142 4.04 0.24 -9.61
C PHE A 142 3.36 -0.72 -10.57
N GLU A 143 4.08 -1.13 -11.58
CA GLU A 143 3.61 -2.09 -12.57
C GLU A 143 4.66 -3.17 -12.75
N ASN A 144 4.22 -4.42 -12.88
CA ASN A 144 5.14 -5.53 -13.04
C ASN A 144 6.16 -5.61 -11.86
N GLY A 145 7.02 -6.55 -11.84
CA GLY A 145 8.09 -6.60 -10.84
C GLY A 145 7.65 -6.93 -9.41
N GLU A 146 8.56 -6.72 -8.48
CA GLU A 146 8.40 -7.14 -7.09
C GLU A 146 8.99 -6.10 -6.12
N ALA A 147 8.35 -5.94 -4.97
CA ALA A 147 8.84 -5.14 -3.85
C ALA A 147 8.72 -5.89 -2.54
N CYS A 148 9.78 -5.86 -1.74
CA CYS A 148 9.80 -6.45 -0.41
C CYS A 148 10.48 -5.50 0.58
N ALA A 149 9.77 -5.18 1.66
CA ALA A 149 10.26 -4.33 2.75
C ALA A 149 10.74 -2.95 2.28
N ILE A 150 10.02 -2.31 1.36
CA ILE A 150 10.40 -0.99 0.85
C ILE A 150 9.60 0.13 1.51
N PHE A 151 10.22 1.29 1.58
CA PHE A 151 9.59 2.58 1.81
C PHE A 151 9.63 3.36 0.49
N ALA A 152 8.51 3.40 -0.20
CA ALA A 152 8.36 4.23 -1.38
C ALA A 152 7.73 5.57 -1.00
N GLY A 153 8.53 6.61 -0.99
CA GLY A 153 8.07 7.99 -0.80
C GLY A 153 7.11 8.42 -1.91
N PRO A 154 6.41 9.55 -1.74
CA PRO A 154 5.48 10.03 -2.75
C PRO A 154 6.10 10.14 -4.15
N PHE A 155 5.28 9.86 -5.17
CA PHE A 155 5.66 9.92 -6.58
C PHE A 155 6.74 8.90 -7.03
N THR A 156 6.98 7.85 -6.27
CA THR A 156 7.85 6.76 -6.71
C THR A 156 7.21 5.99 -7.86
N VAL A 157 7.97 5.76 -8.93
CA VAL A 157 7.51 5.07 -10.14
C VAL A 157 8.43 3.91 -10.48
N SER A 158 7.87 2.71 -10.65
CA SER A 158 8.57 1.51 -11.11
C SER A 158 7.65 0.68 -11.99
N MET A 159 7.88 0.67 -13.30
CA MET A 159 6.98 0.05 -14.27
C MET A 159 7.63 -1.07 -15.08
N HIS A 160 8.87 -1.39 -14.81
CA HIS A 160 9.60 -2.37 -15.61
C HIS A 160 9.44 -3.79 -15.07
N LYS A 161 9.25 -4.77 -15.96
CA LYS A 161 9.04 -6.20 -15.61
C LYS A 161 10.18 -6.82 -14.78
N SER A 162 11.39 -6.30 -14.92
CA SER A 162 12.58 -6.77 -14.19
C SER A 162 12.84 -5.97 -12.90
N SER A 163 11.88 -5.20 -12.42
CA SER A 163 12.03 -4.45 -11.17
C SER A 163 12.02 -5.39 -9.98
N LEU A 164 13.07 -5.34 -9.19
CA LEU A 164 13.18 -6.00 -7.89
C LEU A 164 13.64 -4.98 -6.87
N LEU A 165 12.74 -4.58 -5.98
CA LEU A 165 12.99 -3.55 -4.97
C LEU A 165 12.99 -4.22 -3.59
N ILE A 166 14.13 -4.25 -2.91
CA ILE A 166 14.27 -4.93 -1.62
C ILE A 166 14.89 -3.99 -0.60
N ALA A 167 14.26 -3.89 0.57
CA ALA A 167 14.76 -3.20 1.77
C ALA A 167 15.32 -1.80 1.49
N GLY A 168 14.66 -1.04 0.63
CA GLY A 168 15.10 0.29 0.19
C GLY A 168 14.12 1.39 0.51
N MET A 169 14.63 2.62 0.48
CA MET A 169 13.84 3.83 0.51
C MET A 169 13.96 4.56 -0.83
N TYR A 170 12.82 4.83 -1.44
CA TYR A 170 12.74 5.42 -2.78
C TYR A 170 11.87 6.67 -2.75
N SER A 171 12.26 7.66 -3.52
CA SER A 171 11.44 8.83 -3.82
C SER A 171 11.82 9.31 -5.21
N PHE A 172 10.83 9.56 -6.05
CA PHE A 172 11.01 9.96 -7.45
C PHE A 172 11.83 8.97 -8.30
N LEU A 173 11.88 7.68 -7.90
CA LEU A 173 12.51 6.65 -8.69
C LEU A 173 11.67 6.42 -9.96
N ASN A 174 12.28 6.57 -11.11
CA ASN A 174 11.73 6.13 -12.38
C ASN A 174 12.57 4.96 -12.89
N ALA A 175 12.05 3.75 -12.73
CA ALA A 175 12.69 2.55 -13.24
C ALA A 175 12.30 2.37 -14.71
N GLY A 176 13.26 2.67 -15.60
CA GLY A 176 13.12 2.48 -17.04
C GLY A 176 13.41 1.05 -17.50
N SER A 177 14.09 0.89 -18.65
CA SER A 177 14.54 -0.42 -19.13
C SER A 177 15.55 -1.06 -18.17
N GLY A 178 15.75 -2.38 -18.26
CA GLY A 178 16.66 -3.11 -17.37
C GLY A 178 18.09 -2.54 -17.34
N SER A 179 18.59 -2.03 -18.44
CA SER A 179 19.89 -1.37 -18.50
C SER A 179 19.92 -0.03 -17.72
N ASN A 180 18.83 0.71 -17.75
CA ASN A 180 18.72 1.94 -16.98
C ASN A 180 18.58 1.65 -15.48
N GLN A 181 17.89 0.58 -15.11
CA GLN A 181 17.77 0.17 -13.72
C GLN A 181 19.11 -0.18 -13.11
N SER A 182 19.93 -0.98 -13.76
CA SER A 182 21.25 -1.34 -13.24
C SER A 182 22.12 -0.11 -12.99
N ASN A 183 22.01 0.91 -13.83
CA ASN A 183 22.71 2.18 -13.64
C ASN A 183 22.15 2.99 -12.46
N HIS A 184 20.85 2.96 -12.23
CA HIS A 184 20.22 3.71 -11.14
C HIS A 184 20.43 3.03 -9.78
N MET A 185 20.34 1.74 -9.72
CA MET A 185 20.56 0.96 -8.49
C MET A 185 21.96 1.20 -7.92
N TYR A 186 22.96 1.33 -8.75
CA TYR A 186 24.33 1.67 -8.35
C TYR A 186 24.47 3.08 -7.76
N LYS A 187 23.63 4.01 -8.16
CA LYS A 187 23.70 5.40 -7.74
C LYS A 187 22.84 5.73 -6.53
N LEU A 188 21.89 4.87 -6.26
CA LEU A 188 20.92 5.02 -5.17
C LEU A 188 21.21 4.08 -4.00
N GLY A 189 22.41 3.56 -3.94
CA GLY A 189 22.86 2.77 -2.80
C GLY A 189 22.54 3.46 -1.48
N PRO A 190 22.44 2.70 -0.39
CA PRO A 190 21.98 3.19 0.90
C PRO A 190 22.77 4.37 1.41
#